data_ae4552320d004c568ade26f2176ba973
#
_entry.id   ae4552320d004c568ade26f2176ba973
#
_cell.length_a   1.000
_cell.length_b   1.000
_cell.length_c   1.000
_cell.angle_alpha   90.00
_cell.angle_beta   90.00
_cell.angle_gamma   90.00
#
_symmetry.space_group_name_H-M   'P 1'
#
loop_
_entity.id
_entity.type
_entity.pdbx_description
1 polymer ?
#
loop_
_entity_poly.entity_id
_entity_poly.type
_entity_poly.pdbx_seq_one_letter_code
_entity_poly.pdbx_strand_id
1 'polypeptide(L)'
;MFFEGDRILAMRQMILASTVEKREKALARLLPYQTKDFTGIFTAMKGLPVTVRLLDPPLHEFLPHDTSGQKDVAHALGIKLAQVKLRVEQLHEFNPMLGHRGCRLAITYPEILVMQVTAIVKAMIACKKKKIDARPEIMIPLVGTVEELSQLRVLTEETIKAVKKKAKYTGKLNIPIGTMIEIPRAAVVAEQIAEVADFFSFGTNDLTQLTYGYSRDDINSFLPHYLDAEIGRASC
;
A
#
# COMPACT_ATOMS: atom_id res chain seq x y z
N MET A 1 4.82 -10.67 -1.29
CA MET A 1 4.30 -10.26 -2.62
C MET A 1 5.33 -9.47 -3.44
N PHE A 2 6.03 -8.44 -2.92
CA PHE A 2 7.01 -7.64 -3.67
C PHE A 2 8.49 -8.02 -3.46
N PHE A 3 8.84 -8.81 -2.46
CA PHE A 3 10.22 -9.06 -2.02
C PHE A 3 10.89 -10.29 -2.65
N GLU A 4 10.22 -11.02 -3.55
CA GLU A 4 10.72 -12.28 -4.10
C GLU A 4 11.22 -12.13 -5.55
N GLY A 5 12.37 -12.72 -5.85
CA GLY A 5 12.92 -12.90 -7.21
C GLY A 5 12.90 -11.62 -8.06
N ASP A 6 12.37 -11.74 -9.28
CA ASP A 6 12.29 -10.62 -10.24
C ASP A 6 11.34 -9.49 -9.82
N ARG A 7 10.46 -9.74 -8.86
CA ARG A 7 9.49 -8.74 -8.37
C ARG A 7 10.17 -7.60 -7.64
N ILE A 8 11.12 -7.92 -6.75
CA ILE A 8 11.88 -6.89 -6.03
C ILE A 8 12.70 -6.03 -7.00
N LEU A 9 13.25 -6.63 -8.06
CA LEU A 9 13.99 -5.88 -9.06
C LEU A 9 13.09 -4.91 -9.82
N ALA A 10 11.88 -5.35 -10.23
CA ALA A 10 10.90 -4.48 -10.88
C ALA A 10 10.41 -3.36 -9.94
N MET A 11 10.24 -3.64 -8.64
CA MET A 11 9.91 -2.62 -7.63
C MET A 11 11.04 -1.61 -7.48
N ARG A 12 12.28 -2.05 -7.38
CA ARG A 12 13.46 -1.18 -7.34
C ARG A 12 13.61 -0.34 -8.60
N GLN A 13 13.34 -0.92 -9.76
CA GLN A 13 13.32 -0.18 -11.03
C GLN A 13 12.26 0.93 -11.03
N MET A 14 11.09 0.68 -10.49
CA MET A 14 10.03 1.68 -10.33
C MET A 14 10.47 2.81 -9.42
N ILE A 15 11.07 2.50 -8.26
CA ILE A 15 11.53 3.49 -7.28
C ILE A 15 12.68 4.37 -7.81
N LEU A 16 13.57 3.78 -8.60
CA LEU A 16 14.71 4.46 -9.19
C LEU A 16 14.39 5.21 -10.50
N ALA A 17 13.15 5.08 -10.98
CA ALA A 17 12.71 5.75 -12.20
C ALA A 17 12.61 7.27 -12.00
N SER A 18 13.24 8.02 -12.91
CA SER A 18 13.26 9.48 -12.88
C SER A 18 12.05 10.17 -13.52
N THR A 19 11.24 9.41 -14.29
CA THR A 19 10.04 9.92 -14.98
C THR A 19 8.86 9.01 -14.78
N VAL A 20 7.64 9.54 -14.98
CA VAL A 20 6.38 8.77 -14.88
C VAL A 20 6.40 7.61 -15.88
N GLU A 21 6.81 7.85 -17.13
CA GLU A 21 6.82 6.81 -18.18
C GLU A 21 7.75 5.64 -17.81
N LYS A 22 8.90 5.92 -17.18
CA LYS A 22 9.80 4.88 -16.70
C LYS A 22 9.20 4.10 -15.53
N ARG A 23 8.47 4.79 -14.62
CA ARG A 23 7.76 4.13 -13.52
C ARG A 23 6.64 3.24 -14.04
N GLU A 24 5.83 3.73 -14.96
CA GLU A 24 4.77 2.94 -15.61
C GLU A 24 5.30 1.68 -16.31
N LYS A 25 6.45 1.78 -17.00
CA LYS A 25 7.11 0.61 -17.59
C LYS A 25 7.52 -0.43 -16.55
N ALA A 26 8.05 0.00 -15.40
CA ALA A 26 8.41 -0.89 -14.31
C ALA A 26 7.15 -1.51 -13.65
N LEU A 27 6.11 -0.70 -13.42
CA LEU A 27 4.83 -1.15 -12.90
C LEU A 27 4.13 -2.15 -13.83
N ALA A 28 4.26 -1.97 -15.15
CA ALA A 28 3.74 -2.92 -16.13
C ALA A 28 4.38 -4.32 -16.01
N ARG A 29 5.62 -4.42 -15.50
CA ARG A 29 6.27 -5.71 -15.18
C ARG A 29 5.72 -6.33 -13.90
N LEU A 30 5.30 -5.54 -12.93
CA LEU A 30 4.70 -6.01 -11.66
C LEU A 30 3.25 -6.45 -11.84
N LEU A 31 2.51 -5.83 -12.73
CA LEU A 31 1.09 -6.07 -12.94
C LEU A 31 0.71 -7.55 -13.16
N PRO A 32 1.42 -8.34 -14.01
CA PRO A 32 1.09 -9.77 -14.18
C PRO A 32 1.29 -10.59 -12.90
N TYR A 33 2.35 -10.30 -12.14
CA TYR A 33 2.62 -10.99 -10.88
C TYR A 33 1.51 -10.74 -9.86
N GLN A 34 1.15 -9.47 -9.65
CA GLN A 34 0.06 -9.14 -8.73
C GLN A 34 -1.30 -9.70 -9.19
N THR A 35 -1.58 -9.63 -10.49
CA THR A 35 -2.82 -10.22 -11.04
C THR A 35 -2.89 -11.72 -10.78
N LYS A 36 -1.76 -12.43 -10.91
CA LYS A 36 -1.67 -13.87 -10.61
C LYS A 36 -1.88 -14.14 -9.12
N ASP A 37 -1.22 -13.37 -8.26
CA ASP A 37 -1.34 -13.52 -6.81
C ASP A 37 -2.78 -13.29 -6.35
N PHE A 38 -3.42 -12.19 -6.76
CA PHE A 38 -4.82 -11.92 -6.42
C PHE A 38 -5.78 -12.96 -6.99
N THR A 39 -5.53 -13.47 -8.20
CA THR A 39 -6.34 -14.56 -8.75
C THR A 39 -6.26 -15.82 -7.88
N GLY A 40 -5.06 -16.14 -7.38
CA GLY A 40 -4.86 -17.27 -6.46
C GLY A 40 -5.62 -17.07 -5.14
N ILE A 41 -5.46 -15.88 -4.52
CA ILE A 41 -6.14 -15.54 -3.27
C ILE A 41 -7.66 -15.58 -3.44
N PHE A 42 -8.21 -14.92 -4.46
CA PHE A 42 -9.65 -14.90 -4.70
C PHE A 42 -10.22 -16.28 -5.03
N THR A 43 -9.41 -17.16 -5.62
CA THR A 43 -9.81 -18.55 -5.87
C THR A 43 -9.88 -19.35 -4.56
N ALA A 44 -8.88 -19.19 -3.70
CA ALA A 44 -8.84 -19.85 -2.39
C ALA A 44 -9.95 -19.36 -1.45
N MET A 45 -10.26 -18.07 -1.50
CA MET A 45 -11.26 -17.40 -0.66
C MET A 45 -12.67 -17.35 -1.28
N LYS A 46 -12.94 -18.18 -2.27
CA LYS A 46 -14.22 -18.24 -2.99
C LYS A 46 -15.44 -18.03 -2.08
N GLY A 47 -16.22 -16.98 -2.37
CA GLY A 47 -17.45 -16.62 -1.62
C GLY A 47 -17.21 -15.82 -0.34
N LEU A 48 -15.94 -15.65 0.09
CA LEU A 48 -15.58 -14.84 1.24
C LEU A 48 -15.01 -13.48 0.80
N PRO A 49 -15.18 -12.43 1.60
CA PRO A 49 -14.55 -11.12 1.34
C PRO A 49 -13.04 -11.22 1.48
N VAL A 50 -12.33 -10.44 0.65
CA VAL A 50 -10.87 -10.29 0.70
C VAL A 50 -10.54 -8.83 0.71
N THR A 51 -10.21 -8.29 1.86
CA THR A 51 -9.76 -6.90 1.99
C THR A 51 -8.30 -6.80 1.56
N VAL A 52 -8.06 -6.02 0.52
CA VAL A 52 -6.73 -5.74 -0.02
C VAL A 52 -6.29 -4.36 0.41
N ARG A 53 -5.35 -4.29 1.36
CA ARG A 53 -4.65 -3.05 1.68
C ARG A 53 -3.70 -2.68 0.54
N LEU A 54 -3.83 -1.45 0.02
CA LEU A 54 -2.91 -0.93 -0.98
C LEU A 54 -1.52 -0.74 -0.39
N LEU A 55 -0.53 -0.42 -1.23
CA LEU A 55 0.87 -0.28 -0.82
C LEU A 55 0.99 0.72 0.34
N ASP A 56 1.48 0.22 1.46
CA ASP A 56 1.61 0.99 2.69
C ASP A 56 3.07 1.36 3.02
N PRO A 57 4.06 0.44 2.95
CA PRO A 57 5.43 0.77 3.33
C PRO A 57 6.04 1.89 2.49
N PRO A 58 6.90 2.74 3.07
CA PRO A 58 7.64 3.74 2.33
C PRO A 58 8.61 3.09 1.34
N LEU A 59 8.93 3.80 0.26
CA LEU A 59 9.69 3.23 -0.86
C LEU A 59 11.12 2.84 -0.50
N HIS A 60 11.74 3.49 0.49
CA HIS A 60 13.12 3.18 0.89
C HIS A 60 13.27 1.76 1.46
N GLU A 61 12.22 1.17 2.04
CA GLU A 61 12.27 -0.19 2.56
C GLU A 61 12.55 -1.26 1.49
N PHE A 62 12.27 -0.95 0.22
CA PHE A 62 12.54 -1.86 -0.90
C PHE A 62 13.96 -1.74 -1.45
N LEU A 63 14.70 -0.72 -1.03
CA LEU A 63 16.07 -0.46 -1.51
C LEU A 63 17.10 -1.05 -0.53
N PRO A 64 18.24 -1.57 -1.03
CA PRO A 64 19.31 -2.02 -0.15
C PRO A 64 19.98 -0.83 0.54
N HIS A 65 20.25 -0.99 1.84
CA HIS A 65 20.94 0.03 2.63
C HIS A 65 22.46 -0.10 2.54
N ASP A 66 22.97 -1.30 2.26
CA ASP A 66 24.39 -1.57 2.12
C ASP A 66 24.94 -1.31 0.72
N THR A 67 26.23 -0.97 0.65
CA THR A 67 26.87 -0.63 -0.63
C THR A 67 26.95 -1.80 -1.61
N SER A 68 27.02 -3.04 -1.12
CA SER A 68 27.08 -4.24 -1.97
C SER A 68 25.74 -4.43 -2.68
N GLY A 69 24.63 -4.43 -1.95
CA GLY A 69 23.30 -4.52 -2.52
C GLY A 69 22.97 -3.39 -3.48
N GLN A 70 23.47 -2.15 -3.21
CA GLN A 70 23.33 -1.01 -4.13
C GLN A 70 24.10 -1.22 -5.45
N LYS A 71 25.30 -1.83 -5.40
CA LYS A 71 26.06 -2.21 -6.60
C LYS A 71 25.32 -3.27 -7.42
N ASP A 72 24.75 -4.28 -6.76
CA ASP A 72 23.98 -5.33 -7.41
C ASP A 72 22.75 -4.77 -8.13
N VAL A 73 22.02 -3.85 -7.48
CA VAL A 73 20.90 -3.14 -8.10
C VAL A 73 21.34 -2.29 -9.29
N ALA A 74 22.44 -1.54 -9.15
CA ALA A 74 22.99 -0.73 -10.23
C ALA A 74 23.35 -1.59 -11.46
N HIS A 75 24.02 -2.72 -11.22
CA HIS A 75 24.40 -3.67 -12.26
C HIS A 75 23.16 -4.30 -12.93
N ALA A 76 22.22 -4.82 -12.13
CA ALA A 76 21.00 -5.46 -12.62
C ALA A 76 20.09 -4.54 -13.46
N LEU A 77 20.10 -3.24 -13.15
CA LEU A 77 19.30 -2.23 -13.86
C LEU A 77 20.07 -1.47 -14.95
N GLY A 78 21.38 -1.69 -15.10
CA GLY A 78 22.21 -0.99 -16.06
C GLY A 78 22.33 0.51 -15.80
N ILE A 79 22.31 0.93 -14.53
CA ILE A 79 22.41 2.34 -14.11
C ILE A 79 23.66 2.59 -13.27
N LYS A 80 24.07 3.86 -13.14
CA LYS A 80 25.26 4.22 -12.36
C LYS A 80 24.98 4.02 -10.85
N LEU A 81 25.95 3.45 -10.11
CA LEU A 81 25.87 3.32 -8.66
C LEU A 81 25.56 4.65 -7.95
N ALA A 82 26.12 5.75 -8.45
CA ALA A 82 25.87 7.10 -7.91
C ALA A 82 24.38 7.48 -7.97
N GLN A 83 23.64 7.05 -8.99
CA GLN A 83 22.19 7.30 -9.08
C GLN A 83 21.42 6.50 -8.03
N VAL A 84 21.84 5.24 -7.78
CA VAL A 84 21.22 4.42 -6.72
C VAL A 84 21.47 5.04 -5.36
N LYS A 85 22.72 5.42 -5.05
CA LYS A 85 23.10 6.06 -3.78
C LYS A 85 22.33 7.35 -3.54
N LEU A 86 22.29 8.23 -4.53
CA LEU A 86 21.56 9.50 -4.44
C LEU A 86 20.07 9.26 -4.15
N ARG A 87 19.47 8.27 -4.82
CA ARG A 87 18.04 8.00 -4.61
C ARG A 87 17.76 7.37 -3.25
N VAL A 88 18.63 6.49 -2.75
CA VAL A 88 18.56 5.94 -1.39
C VAL A 88 18.62 7.06 -0.35
N GLU A 89 19.57 8.01 -0.53
CA GLU A 89 19.72 9.15 0.36
C GLU A 89 18.49 10.09 0.32
N GLN A 90 17.96 10.38 -0.86
CA GLN A 90 16.76 11.22 -1.04
C GLN A 90 15.49 10.60 -0.43
N LEU A 91 15.41 9.28 -0.37
CA LEU A 91 14.26 8.56 0.18
C LEU A 91 14.44 8.19 1.65
N HIS A 92 15.59 8.48 2.25
CA HIS A 92 15.84 8.20 3.65
C HIS A 92 14.88 9.03 4.52
N GLU A 93 14.20 8.35 5.42
CA GLU A 93 13.27 8.96 6.36
C GLU A 93 13.75 8.72 7.80
N PHE A 94 13.72 9.77 8.62
CA PHE A 94 14.09 9.68 10.04
C PHE A 94 13.01 8.93 10.84
N ASN A 95 11.76 9.09 10.47
CA ASN A 95 10.62 8.40 11.06
C ASN A 95 9.71 7.82 9.97
N PRO A 96 9.95 6.57 9.54
CA PRO A 96 9.17 5.93 8.48
C PRO A 96 7.67 5.82 8.79
N MET A 97 7.28 5.70 10.06
CA MET A 97 5.87 5.62 10.45
C MET A 97 5.10 6.89 10.09
N LEU A 98 5.74 8.06 10.20
CA LEU A 98 5.16 9.38 9.88
C LEU A 98 5.52 9.87 8.47
N GLY A 99 6.24 9.06 7.70
CA GLY A 99 6.86 9.44 6.44
C GLY A 99 5.95 9.36 5.21
N HIS A 100 6.61 9.22 4.06
CA HIS A 100 5.99 9.18 2.75
C HIS A 100 5.54 7.75 2.38
N ARG A 101 4.41 7.36 2.92
CA ARG A 101 3.82 6.01 2.79
C ARG A 101 2.30 6.08 2.61
N GLY A 102 1.67 4.93 2.38
CA GLY A 102 0.21 4.78 2.36
C GLY A 102 -0.49 5.73 1.38
N CYS A 103 -1.55 6.39 1.83
CA CYS A 103 -2.31 7.34 1.00
C CYS A 103 -1.44 8.48 0.47
N ARG A 104 -0.46 8.97 1.23
CA ARG A 104 0.46 10.04 0.81
C ARG A 104 1.27 9.61 -0.41
N LEU A 105 1.76 8.36 -0.40
CA LEU A 105 2.47 7.78 -1.54
C LEU A 105 1.54 7.62 -2.74
N ALA A 106 0.30 7.17 -2.54
CA ALA A 106 -0.68 7.01 -3.59
C ALA A 106 -1.11 8.34 -4.23
N ILE A 107 -1.09 9.45 -3.48
CA ILE A 107 -1.36 10.80 -3.99
C ILE A 107 -0.20 11.31 -4.85
N THR A 108 1.04 11.11 -4.41
CA THR A 108 2.23 11.65 -5.09
C THR A 108 2.71 10.77 -6.26
N TYR A 109 2.41 9.47 -6.22
CA TYR A 109 2.71 8.50 -7.27
C TYR A 109 1.44 7.69 -7.63
N PRO A 110 0.41 8.34 -8.21
CA PRO A 110 -0.89 7.73 -8.46
C PRO A 110 -0.84 6.50 -9.37
N GLU A 111 0.18 6.40 -10.22
CA GLU A 111 0.40 5.24 -11.09
C GLU A 111 0.61 3.94 -10.31
N ILE A 112 1.09 4.00 -9.06
CA ILE A 112 1.23 2.82 -8.20
C ILE A 112 -0.17 2.28 -7.81
N LEU A 113 -1.05 3.16 -7.35
CA LEU A 113 -2.44 2.82 -7.04
C LEU A 113 -3.16 2.26 -8.27
N VAL A 114 -3.04 2.95 -9.42
CA VAL A 114 -3.65 2.53 -10.68
C VAL A 114 -3.20 1.11 -11.07
N MET A 115 -1.93 0.79 -10.90
CA MET A 115 -1.41 -0.56 -11.18
C MET A 115 -2.02 -1.60 -10.24
N GLN A 116 -2.06 -1.34 -8.93
CA GLN A 116 -2.60 -2.29 -7.94
C GLN A 116 -4.10 -2.53 -8.13
N VAL A 117 -4.88 -1.45 -8.31
CA VAL A 117 -6.32 -1.55 -8.59
C VAL A 117 -6.56 -2.30 -9.92
N THR A 118 -5.73 -2.03 -10.94
CA THR A 118 -5.79 -2.77 -12.21
C THR A 118 -5.58 -4.27 -12.01
N ALA A 119 -4.63 -4.66 -11.16
CA ALA A 119 -4.35 -6.07 -10.85
C ALA A 119 -5.54 -6.73 -10.14
N ILE A 120 -6.13 -6.07 -9.14
CA ILE A 120 -7.29 -6.54 -8.39
C ILE A 120 -8.49 -6.77 -9.33
N VAL A 121 -8.81 -5.76 -10.15
CA VAL A 121 -9.96 -5.82 -11.08
C VAL A 121 -9.77 -6.90 -12.15
N LYS A 122 -8.57 -7.02 -12.73
CA LYS A 122 -8.25 -8.08 -13.68
C LYS A 122 -8.39 -9.47 -13.05
N ALA A 123 -7.90 -9.65 -11.83
CA ALA A 123 -8.02 -10.90 -11.09
C ALA A 123 -9.49 -11.24 -10.80
N MET A 124 -10.29 -10.26 -10.34
CA MET A 124 -11.73 -10.44 -10.12
C MET A 124 -12.46 -10.86 -11.40
N ILE A 125 -12.20 -10.17 -12.52
CA ILE A 125 -12.80 -10.51 -13.82
C ILE A 125 -12.41 -11.92 -14.26
N ALA A 126 -11.13 -12.31 -14.10
CA ALA A 126 -10.66 -13.65 -14.44
C ALA A 126 -11.36 -14.72 -13.60
N CYS A 127 -11.56 -14.50 -12.29
CA CYS A 127 -12.31 -15.38 -11.41
C CYS A 127 -13.78 -15.50 -11.83
N LYS A 128 -14.44 -14.36 -12.08
CA LYS A 128 -15.86 -14.35 -12.49
C LYS A 128 -16.10 -15.06 -13.82
N LYS A 129 -15.19 -14.95 -14.79
CA LYS A 129 -15.23 -15.72 -16.05
C LYS A 129 -15.15 -17.24 -15.81
N LYS A 130 -14.52 -17.67 -14.72
CA LYS A 130 -14.46 -19.07 -14.27
C LYS A 130 -15.58 -19.46 -13.30
N LYS A 131 -16.59 -18.59 -13.12
CA LYS A 131 -17.70 -18.77 -12.16
C LYS A 131 -17.22 -18.88 -10.70
N ILE A 132 -16.09 -18.28 -10.36
CA ILE A 132 -15.58 -18.16 -9.00
C ILE A 132 -16.15 -16.86 -8.42
N ASP A 133 -16.80 -16.93 -7.27
CA ASP A 133 -17.33 -15.78 -6.54
C ASP A 133 -16.18 -15.07 -5.79
N ALA A 134 -15.54 -14.13 -6.48
CA ALA A 134 -14.49 -13.27 -5.94
C ALA A 134 -15.12 -12.00 -5.38
N ARG A 135 -14.80 -11.69 -4.11
CA ARG A 135 -15.32 -10.52 -3.36
C ARG A 135 -14.18 -9.67 -2.83
N PRO A 136 -13.40 -8.99 -3.71
CA PRO A 136 -12.36 -8.07 -3.24
C PRO A 136 -12.96 -6.81 -2.65
N GLU A 137 -12.30 -6.29 -1.62
CA GLU A 137 -12.49 -4.97 -1.04
C GLU A 137 -11.16 -4.23 -1.09
N ILE A 138 -11.17 -2.93 -1.40
CA ILE A 138 -9.95 -2.12 -1.48
C ILE A 138 -9.88 -1.24 -0.25
N MET A 139 -8.76 -1.33 0.47
CA MET A 139 -8.50 -0.54 1.66
C MET A 139 -7.33 0.41 1.44
N ILE A 140 -7.58 1.71 1.59
CA ILE A 140 -6.58 2.78 1.46
C ILE A 140 -6.00 3.03 2.85
N PRO A 141 -4.69 2.78 3.07
CA PRO A 141 -4.07 2.94 4.40
C PRO A 141 -3.70 4.40 4.69
N LEU A 142 -3.52 4.72 5.97
CA LEU A 142 -2.91 5.95 6.49
C LEU A 142 -3.70 7.24 6.20
N VAL A 143 -4.98 7.15 5.93
CA VAL A 143 -5.85 8.31 5.69
C VAL A 143 -6.01 9.10 6.99
N GLY A 144 -5.80 10.41 6.91
CA GLY A 144 -5.98 11.35 8.01
C GLY A 144 -7.05 12.42 7.76
N THR A 145 -7.48 12.60 6.49
CA THR A 145 -8.50 13.57 6.10
C THR A 145 -9.47 13.01 5.07
N VAL A 146 -10.64 13.64 4.96
CA VAL A 146 -11.68 13.28 3.98
C VAL A 146 -11.17 13.47 2.56
N GLU A 147 -10.43 14.55 2.32
CA GLU A 147 -9.91 14.92 1.00
C GLU A 147 -8.95 13.88 0.45
N GLU A 148 -8.06 13.32 1.31
CA GLU A 148 -7.15 12.23 0.93
C GLU A 148 -7.93 11.01 0.44
N LEU A 149 -8.96 10.59 1.20
CA LEU A 149 -9.77 9.44 0.81
C LEU A 149 -10.60 9.73 -0.44
N SER A 150 -11.24 10.90 -0.52
CA SER A 150 -12.08 11.29 -1.66
C SER A 150 -11.31 11.28 -2.97
N GLN A 151 -10.12 11.89 -2.98
CA GLN A 151 -9.26 11.93 -4.16
C GLN A 151 -8.86 10.52 -4.63
N LEU A 152 -8.43 9.67 -3.69
CA LEU A 152 -7.99 8.32 -4.01
C LEU A 152 -9.15 7.39 -4.35
N ARG A 153 -10.34 7.61 -3.78
CA ARG A 153 -11.58 6.91 -4.14
C ARG A 153 -11.96 7.19 -5.59
N VAL A 154 -11.98 8.46 -5.99
CA VAL A 154 -12.28 8.86 -7.39
C VAL A 154 -11.32 8.17 -8.35
N LEU A 155 -10.01 8.23 -8.10
CA LEU A 155 -9.00 7.58 -8.93
C LEU A 155 -9.18 6.05 -8.99
N THR A 156 -9.56 5.44 -7.87
CA THR A 156 -9.83 3.99 -7.78
C THR A 156 -11.06 3.62 -8.63
N GLU A 157 -12.15 4.36 -8.50
CA GLU A 157 -13.39 4.13 -9.27
C GLU A 157 -13.18 4.33 -10.78
N GLU A 158 -12.45 5.37 -11.18
CA GLU A 158 -12.08 5.62 -12.57
C GLU A 158 -11.23 4.47 -13.13
N THR A 159 -10.26 3.99 -12.35
CA THR A 159 -9.44 2.84 -12.72
C THR A 159 -10.28 1.58 -12.89
N ILE A 160 -11.20 1.29 -11.98
CA ILE A 160 -12.13 0.15 -12.09
C ILE A 160 -12.93 0.24 -13.39
N LYS A 161 -13.52 1.44 -13.69
CA LYS A 161 -14.27 1.69 -14.91
C LYS A 161 -13.42 1.48 -16.17
N ALA A 162 -12.20 2.02 -16.19
CA ALA A 162 -11.28 1.90 -17.31
C ALA A 162 -10.87 0.44 -17.59
N VAL A 163 -10.52 -0.32 -16.54
CA VAL A 163 -10.15 -1.72 -16.66
C VAL A 163 -11.33 -2.57 -17.14
N LYS A 164 -12.52 -2.33 -16.58
CA LYS A 164 -13.77 -3.00 -17.00
C LYS A 164 -14.04 -2.78 -18.49
N LYS A 165 -13.93 -1.52 -18.97
CA LYS A 165 -14.10 -1.13 -20.37
C LYS A 165 -13.06 -1.83 -21.26
N LYS A 166 -11.77 -1.77 -20.88
CA LYS A 166 -10.66 -2.41 -21.64
C LYS A 166 -10.83 -3.92 -21.73
N ALA A 167 -11.34 -4.57 -20.68
CA ALA A 167 -11.61 -5.99 -20.64
C ALA A 167 -12.91 -6.40 -21.37
N LYS A 168 -13.67 -5.44 -21.89
CA LYS A 168 -15.02 -5.62 -22.49
C LYS A 168 -15.93 -6.45 -21.57
N TYR A 169 -15.82 -6.23 -20.26
CA TYR A 169 -16.58 -6.98 -19.27
C TYR A 169 -17.89 -6.24 -18.94
N THR A 170 -19.04 -6.88 -19.21
CA THR A 170 -20.37 -6.28 -19.00
C THR A 170 -20.99 -6.59 -17.64
N GLY A 171 -20.48 -7.62 -16.94
CA GLY A 171 -21.00 -8.03 -15.65
C GLY A 171 -20.82 -6.96 -14.56
N LYS A 172 -21.59 -7.07 -13.47
CA LYS A 172 -21.45 -6.18 -12.31
C LYS A 172 -20.16 -6.52 -11.55
N LEU A 173 -19.38 -5.49 -11.23
CA LEU A 173 -18.26 -5.54 -10.29
C LEU A 173 -18.68 -4.75 -9.06
N ASN A 174 -18.76 -5.39 -7.91
CA ASN A 174 -18.95 -4.75 -6.62
C ASN A 174 -17.63 -4.84 -5.87
N ILE A 175 -16.96 -3.71 -5.66
CA ILE A 175 -15.68 -3.59 -4.99
C ILE A 175 -15.82 -2.45 -4.00
N PRO A 176 -16.13 -2.72 -2.73
CA PRO A 176 -16.16 -1.72 -1.69
C PRO A 176 -14.79 -1.04 -1.56
N ILE A 177 -14.79 0.27 -1.30
CA ILE A 177 -13.58 1.08 -1.10
C ILE A 177 -13.68 1.68 0.30
N GLY A 178 -12.77 1.28 1.17
CA GLY A 178 -12.71 1.76 2.55
C GLY A 178 -11.31 2.22 2.94
N THR A 179 -11.15 2.49 4.22
CA THR A 179 -9.87 2.95 4.77
C THR A 179 -9.55 2.26 6.08
N MET A 180 -8.29 2.39 6.49
CA MET A 180 -7.83 2.00 7.82
C MET A 180 -7.80 3.23 8.72
N ILE A 181 -8.52 3.17 9.84
CA ILE A 181 -8.43 4.17 10.90
C ILE A 181 -7.24 3.81 11.77
N GLU A 182 -6.14 4.51 11.57
CA GLU A 182 -4.85 4.24 12.24
C GLU A 182 -4.10 5.52 12.62
N ILE A 183 -4.65 6.68 12.25
CA ILE A 183 -4.17 7.99 12.65
C ILE A 183 -5.18 8.60 13.64
N PRO A 184 -4.75 9.13 14.80
CA PRO A 184 -5.67 9.74 15.77
C PRO A 184 -6.60 10.80 15.16
N ARG A 185 -6.08 11.61 14.22
CA ARG A 185 -6.89 12.58 13.48
C ARG A 185 -8.05 11.89 12.73
N ALA A 186 -7.78 10.76 12.05
CA ALA A 186 -8.83 10.03 11.34
C ALA A 186 -9.91 9.51 12.31
N ALA A 187 -9.54 9.11 13.52
CA ALA A 187 -10.51 8.69 14.54
C ALA A 187 -11.40 9.86 14.99
N VAL A 188 -10.83 11.06 15.14
CA VAL A 188 -11.59 12.27 15.53
C VAL A 188 -12.55 12.72 14.44
N VAL A 189 -12.18 12.60 13.17
CA VAL A 189 -13.02 13.01 12.03
C VAL A 189 -13.67 11.81 11.32
N ALA A 190 -13.82 10.68 12.01
CA ALA A 190 -14.31 9.43 11.43
C ALA A 190 -15.72 9.56 10.82
N GLU A 191 -16.59 10.37 11.41
CA GLU A 191 -17.93 10.65 10.87
C GLU A 191 -17.84 11.24 9.46
N GLN A 192 -16.97 12.21 9.24
CA GLN A 192 -16.76 12.84 7.93
C GLN A 192 -16.13 11.86 6.93
N ILE A 193 -15.17 11.04 7.38
CA ILE A 193 -14.54 10.01 6.53
C ILE A 193 -15.57 8.93 6.14
N ALA A 194 -16.54 8.62 7.01
CA ALA A 194 -17.58 7.64 6.75
C ALA A 194 -18.53 8.04 5.59
N GLU A 195 -18.65 9.34 5.30
CA GLU A 195 -19.44 9.81 4.15
C GLU A 195 -18.87 9.33 2.79
N VAL A 196 -17.56 9.05 2.76
CA VAL A 196 -16.84 8.66 1.54
C VAL A 196 -16.20 7.26 1.62
N ALA A 197 -16.37 6.53 2.73
CA ALA A 197 -15.86 5.18 2.91
C ALA A 197 -17.01 4.15 2.92
N ASP A 198 -16.81 3.01 2.26
CA ASP A 198 -17.78 1.92 2.33
C ASP A 198 -17.59 1.05 3.59
N PHE A 199 -16.39 1.07 4.17
CA PHE A 199 -16.05 0.36 5.42
C PHE A 199 -14.82 0.94 6.09
N PHE A 200 -14.65 0.62 7.37
CA PHE A 200 -13.44 0.89 8.14
C PHE A 200 -12.75 -0.40 8.57
N SER A 201 -11.44 -0.35 8.66
CA SER A 201 -10.60 -1.26 9.41
C SER A 201 -9.80 -0.44 10.43
N PHE A 202 -9.22 -1.09 11.44
CA PHE A 202 -8.47 -0.39 12.51
C PHE A 202 -7.03 -0.85 12.53
N GLY A 203 -6.10 0.08 12.32
CA GLY A 203 -4.65 -0.16 12.40
C GLY A 203 -4.15 0.08 13.81
N THR A 204 -4.37 -0.88 14.71
CA THR A 204 -4.06 -0.74 16.14
C THR A 204 -2.60 -0.47 16.44
N ASN A 205 -1.67 -0.95 15.62
CA ASN A 205 -0.24 -0.66 15.81
C ASN A 205 0.06 0.84 15.71
N ASP A 206 -0.30 1.45 14.58
CA ASP A 206 -0.03 2.87 14.33
C ASP A 206 -0.89 3.74 15.24
N LEU A 207 -2.18 3.40 15.41
CA LEU A 207 -3.10 4.16 16.25
C LEU A 207 -2.64 4.21 17.71
N THR A 208 -2.20 3.08 18.27
CA THR A 208 -1.69 3.02 19.65
C THR A 208 -0.42 3.86 19.79
N GLN A 209 0.57 3.66 18.92
CA GLN A 209 1.83 4.40 18.97
C GLN A 209 1.62 5.91 18.88
N LEU A 210 0.77 6.36 17.94
CA LEU A 210 0.49 7.79 17.74
C LEU A 210 -0.34 8.38 18.85
N THR A 211 -1.27 7.63 19.44
CA THR A 211 -2.14 8.11 20.52
C THR A 211 -1.37 8.28 21.83
N TYR A 212 -0.51 7.30 22.16
CA TYR A 212 0.32 7.37 23.35
C TYR A 212 1.61 8.18 23.15
N GLY A 213 2.03 8.43 21.91
CA GLY A 213 3.33 9.01 21.60
C GLY A 213 4.49 8.06 21.91
N TYR A 214 4.26 6.75 21.88
CA TYR A 214 5.25 5.73 22.21
C TYR A 214 5.70 4.99 20.95
N SER A 215 7.02 4.84 20.79
CA SER A 215 7.58 3.96 19.78
C SER A 215 7.53 2.51 20.27
N ARG A 216 6.93 1.63 19.49
CA ARG A 216 6.91 0.19 19.79
C ARG A 216 8.31 -0.40 19.92
N ASP A 217 9.26 0.14 19.18
CA ASP A 217 10.63 -0.38 19.14
C ASP A 217 11.47 0.13 20.33
N ASP A 218 11.11 1.32 20.89
CA ASP A 218 11.87 1.98 21.98
C ASP A 218 11.18 1.90 23.35
N ILE A 219 9.91 1.50 23.39
CA ILE A 219 9.07 1.51 24.61
C ILE A 219 9.68 0.70 25.76
N ASN A 220 10.45 -0.35 25.47
CA ASN A 220 11.06 -1.20 26.47
C ASN A 220 12.10 -0.48 27.36
N SER A 221 12.56 0.70 26.93
CA SER A 221 13.51 1.50 27.70
C SER A 221 12.89 2.16 28.93
N PHE A 222 11.58 2.40 28.97
CA PHE A 222 10.89 3.12 30.06
C PHE A 222 9.59 2.46 30.55
N LEU A 223 8.87 1.72 29.71
CA LEU A 223 7.59 1.11 30.07
C LEU A 223 7.64 0.22 31.30
N PRO A 224 8.68 -0.64 31.51
CA PRO A 224 8.80 -1.43 32.72
C PRO A 224 8.77 -0.58 33.99
N HIS A 225 9.47 0.56 33.99
CA HIS A 225 9.47 1.50 35.13
C HIS A 225 8.10 2.16 35.36
N TYR A 226 7.34 2.43 34.27
CA TYR A 226 5.98 2.95 34.38
C TYR A 226 5.03 1.93 35.01
N LEU A 227 5.17 0.65 34.62
CA LEU A 227 4.37 -0.44 35.17
C LEU A 227 4.67 -0.68 36.65
N ASP A 228 5.96 -0.67 37.04
CA ASP A 228 6.42 -0.81 38.42
C ASP A 228 5.93 0.36 39.29
N ALA A 229 5.84 1.55 38.74
CA ALA A 229 5.34 2.75 39.39
C ALA A 229 3.81 2.91 39.30
N GLU A 230 3.09 1.94 38.73
CA GLU A 230 1.64 1.98 38.49
C GLU A 230 1.18 3.20 37.67
N ILE A 231 2.05 3.76 36.82
CA ILE A 231 1.72 4.87 35.93
C ILE A 231 1.01 4.32 34.69
N GLY A 232 -0.31 4.47 34.69
CA GLY A 232 -1.18 4.03 33.61
C GLY A 232 -1.37 2.51 33.56
N ARG A 233 -2.57 2.06 33.24
CA ARG A 233 -2.81 0.66 32.87
C ARG A 233 -2.67 0.58 31.36
N ALA A 234 -1.53 0.12 30.87
CA ALA A 234 -1.40 -0.28 29.48
C ALA A 234 -2.18 -1.59 29.30
N SER A 235 -3.46 -1.47 28.98
CA SER A 235 -4.18 -2.59 28.34
C SER A 235 -3.77 -2.61 26.86
N CYS A 236 -2.78 -3.38 26.54
CA CYS A 236 -2.50 -3.78 25.16
C CYS A 236 -3.21 -5.09 24.87
#